data_46b0ca329781cda7b655d64c7aba033e
#
_entry.id   46b0ca329781cda7b655d64c7aba033e
#
_cell.length_a   1.000
_cell.length_b   1.000
_cell.length_c   1.000
_cell.angle_alpha   90.00
_cell.angle_beta   90.00
_cell.angle_gamma   90.00
#
_symmetry.space_group_name_H-M   'P 1'
#
loop_
_entity.id
_entity.type
_entity.pdbx_description
1 polymer ?
#
loop_
_entity_poly.entity_id
_entity_poly.type
_entity_poly.pdbx_seq_one_letter_code
_entity_poly.pdbx_strand_id
1 'polypeptide(L)'
;MFSRISSCFRVACPRAGSQVRLMSIDNSRKTPATQALQKLRLFTAIKTPYTESGKIDLEAFDAHAQTQIDNGVEGFVIGGTTGEGHLFNWAEHIMLIAHTKAVFGDSCSIVGNVGSNNTSEANYAADQGFAVGMDAALHINPYYGKTSTAGVLHHLTQCLEHGPTIIYNVPGRTGQDIPISTMMEVAEHENFAGVKECMGRERIQAYSDLGVITWSGNDDEAHEVRHEAGCQGVISVTANLVPGLFSKMMTEECPDVATQVAISKHSETSFTCDSVPTNQS
;
A
#
# COMPACT_ATOMS: atom_id res chain seq x y z
N MET A 1 35.26 -32.54 -44.84
CA MET A 1 33.90 -32.85 -45.24
C MET A 1 32.98 -32.44 -44.11
N PHE A 2 32.62 -31.14 -44.02
CA PHE A 2 31.72 -30.59 -43.03
C PHE A 2 30.56 -29.90 -43.75
N SER A 3 29.40 -30.54 -43.64
CA SER A 3 28.15 -30.11 -44.26
C SER A 3 27.52 -29.05 -43.38
N ARG A 4 27.11 -27.93 -44.00
CA ARG A 4 26.34 -26.82 -43.44
C ARG A 4 24.94 -27.28 -43.08
N ILE A 5 24.50 -26.91 -41.85
CA ILE A 5 23.07 -26.76 -41.55
C ILE A 5 22.87 -25.34 -41.05
N SER A 6 22.36 -24.50 -41.96
CA SER A 6 21.89 -23.14 -41.65
C SER A 6 20.37 -23.23 -41.55
N SER A 7 19.82 -23.26 -40.32
CA SER A 7 18.38 -23.09 -40.10
C SER A 7 18.12 -21.65 -39.67
N CYS A 8 17.67 -20.85 -40.62
CA CYS A 8 17.10 -19.52 -40.39
C CYS A 8 15.83 -19.65 -39.55
N PHE A 9 15.88 -19.33 -38.27
CA PHE A 9 14.68 -18.99 -37.54
C PHE A 9 14.25 -17.59 -37.96
N ARG A 10 13.22 -17.50 -38.80
CA ARG A 10 12.46 -16.25 -38.99
C ARG A 10 11.63 -16.02 -37.75
N VAL A 11 12.07 -15.13 -36.89
CA VAL A 11 11.21 -14.54 -35.86
C VAL A 11 10.18 -13.68 -36.60
N ALA A 12 8.94 -14.13 -36.61
CA ALA A 12 7.83 -13.34 -37.12
C ALA A 12 7.65 -12.11 -36.20
N CYS A 13 7.93 -10.93 -36.74
CA CYS A 13 7.62 -9.65 -36.09
C CYS A 13 6.10 -9.57 -35.97
N PRO A 14 5.50 -9.38 -34.75
CA PRO A 14 4.07 -9.19 -34.66
C PRO A 14 3.70 -7.88 -35.37
N ARG A 15 2.66 -7.94 -36.20
CA ARG A 15 2.10 -6.77 -36.86
C ARG A 15 1.71 -5.71 -35.83
N ALA A 16 2.23 -4.51 -36.00
CA ALA A 16 1.75 -3.32 -35.30
C ALA A 16 0.24 -3.17 -35.55
N GLY A 17 -0.56 -3.07 -34.45
CA GLY A 17 -1.94 -2.61 -34.56
C GLY A 17 -3.03 -3.41 -33.88
N SER A 18 -2.76 -4.21 -32.83
CA SER A 18 -3.83 -4.55 -31.88
C SER A 18 -3.61 -3.78 -30.57
N GLN A 19 -4.34 -2.69 -30.38
CA GLN A 19 -4.52 -2.15 -29.03
C GLN A 19 -5.17 -3.26 -28.22
N VAL A 20 -4.42 -3.87 -27.30
CA VAL A 20 -4.99 -4.75 -26.28
C VAL A 20 -5.90 -3.86 -25.45
N ARG A 21 -7.21 -3.97 -25.68
CA ARG A 21 -8.20 -3.29 -24.85
C ARG A 21 -8.15 -3.98 -23.49
N LEU A 22 -7.56 -3.34 -22.50
CA LEU A 22 -7.61 -3.83 -21.13
C LEU A 22 -9.09 -3.89 -20.71
N MET A 23 -9.53 -5.04 -20.23
CA MET A 23 -10.89 -5.21 -19.71
C MET A 23 -10.94 -4.58 -18.33
N SER A 24 -12.09 -3.98 -17.99
CA SER A 24 -12.33 -3.44 -16.65
C SER A 24 -12.40 -4.56 -15.61
N ILE A 25 -11.89 -4.29 -14.41
CA ILE A 25 -11.93 -5.23 -13.28
C ILE A 25 -13.34 -5.35 -12.73
N ASP A 26 -13.79 -6.58 -12.55
CA ASP A 26 -15.07 -6.91 -11.92
C ASP A 26 -14.88 -7.15 -10.40
N ASN A 27 -15.11 -6.11 -9.61
CA ASN A 27 -14.95 -6.18 -8.16
C ASN A 27 -16.02 -7.06 -7.46
N SER A 28 -17.09 -7.45 -8.15
CA SER A 28 -18.09 -8.38 -7.58
C SER A 28 -17.53 -9.79 -7.36
N ARG A 29 -16.44 -10.13 -8.02
CA ARG A 29 -15.74 -11.43 -7.92
C ARG A 29 -14.73 -11.49 -6.78
N LYS A 30 -14.51 -10.39 -6.05
CA LYS A 30 -13.62 -10.36 -4.90
C LYS A 30 -14.22 -11.05 -3.69
N THR A 31 -13.35 -11.54 -2.78
CA THR A 31 -13.84 -12.14 -1.53
C THR A 31 -14.63 -11.12 -0.70
N PRO A 32 -15.57 -11.54 0.18
CA PRO A 32 -16.31 -10.62 1.04
C PRO A 32 -15.39 -9.71 1.89
N ALA A 33 -14.27 -10.24 2.39
CA ALA A 33 -13.29 -9.48 3.16
C ALA A 33 -12.62 -8.41 2.28
N THR A 34 -12.22 -8.77 1.06
CA THR A 34 -11.66 -7.83 0.07
C THR A 34 -12.67 -6.71 -0.25
N GLN A 35 -13.94 -7.06 -0.49
CA GLN A 35 -14.98 -6.08 -0.77
C GLN A 35 -15.28 -5.15 0.42
N ALA A 36 -15.17 -5.65 1.65
CA ALA A 36 -15.31 -4.82 2.86
C ALA A 36 -14.20 -3.78 2.93
N LEU A 37 -12.94 -4.20 2.69
CA LEU A 37 -11.79 -3.31 2.68
C LEU A 37 -11.90 -2.22 1.60
N GLN A 38 -12.42 -2.57 0.42
CA GLN A 38 -12.61 -1.65 -0.71
C GLN A 38 -13.56 -0.48 -0.43
N LYS A 39 -14.34 -0.53 0.65
CA LYS A 39 -15.27 0.55 1.05
C LYS A 39 -14.60 1.61 1.92
N LEU A 40 -13.45 1.30 2.52
CA LEU A 40 -12.76 2.20 3.44
C LEU A 40 -12.03 3.30 2.67
N ARG A 41 -12.04 4.50 3.24
CA ARG A 41 -11.52 5.71 2.61
C ARG A 41 -10.25 6.24 3.25
N LEU A 42 -10.16 6.15 4.60
CA LEU A 42 -9.05 6.71 5.35
C LEU A 42 -8.31 5.64 6.14
N PHE A 43 -7.07 5.40 5.72
CA PHE A 43 -6.10 4.66 6.50
C PHE A 43 -5.00 5.60 6.98
N THR A 44 -4.52 5.40 8.19
CA THR A 44 -3.28 6.03 8.65
C THR A 44 -2.13 5.03 8.52
N ALA A 45 -1.07 5.41 7.81
CA ALA A 45 0.24 4.77 7.94
C ALA A 45 0.79 5.17 9.31
N ILE A 46 0.37 4.44 10.35
CA ILE A 46 0.54 4.87 11.75
C ILE A 46 2.01 4.85 12.17
N LYS A 47 2.40 5.85 12.96
CA LYS A 47 3.73 5.94 13.56
C LYS A 47 3.90 4.88 14.65
N THR A 48 5.15 4.47 14.85
CA THR A 48 5.54 3.58 15.94
C THR A 48 6.37 4.36 16.95
N PRO A 49 5.83 4.70 18.11
CA PRO A 49 6.59 5.36 19.17
C PRO A 49 7.55 4.38 19.85
N TYR A 50 8.67 4.93 20.35
CA TYR A 50 9.69 4.17 21.05
C TYR A 50 9.98 4.77 22.41
N THR A 51 10.29 3.91 23.37
CA THR A 51 10.84 4.31 24.65
C THR A 51 12.27 4.83 24.49
N GLU A 52 12.84 5.47 25.51
CA GLU A 52 14.24 5.91 25.52
C GLU A 52 15.23 4.74 25.33
N SER A 53 14.82 3.52 25.68
CA SER A 53 15.64 2.32 25.45
C SER A 53 15.54 1.74 24.04
N GLY A 54 14.79 2.38 23.13
CA GLY A 54 14.59 1.95 21.73
C GLY A 54 13.61 0.78 21.57
N LYS A 55 12.82 0.43 22.58
CA LYS A 55 11.74 -0.55 22.46
C LYS A 55 10.46 0.13 22.01
N ILE A 56 9.59 -0.61 21.30
CA ILE A 56 8.26 -0.12 20.95
C ILE A 56 7.52 0.24 22.24
N ASP A 57 7.01 1.47 22.29
CA ASP A 57 6.19 1.98 23.38
C ASP A 57 4.71 1.72 23.06
N LEU A 58 4.19 0.59 23.55
CA LEU A 58 2.82 0.18 23.28
C LEU A 58 1.79 1.11 23.96
N GLU A 59 2.11 1.72 25.10
CA GLU A 59 1.19 2.66 25.78
C GLU A 59 1.01 3.93 24.94
N ALA A 60 2.11 4.51 24.48
CA ALA A 60 2.06 5.68 23.60
C ALA A 60 1.44 5.33 22.23
N PHE A 61 1.70 4.12 21.71
CA PHE A 61 1.07 3.63 20.49
C PHE A 61 -0.45 3.55 20.63
N ASP A 62 -0.95 2.94 21.71
CA ASP A 62 -2.37 2.75 21.95
C ASP A 62 -3.09 4.09 22.13
N ALA A 63 -2.50 5.04 22.87
CA ALA A 63 -3.05 6.37 23.03
C ALA A 63 -3.14 7.12 21.68
N HIS A 64 -2.11 6.97 20.84
CA HIS A 64 -2.10 7.54 19.49
C HIS A 64 -3.14 6.89 18.59
N ALA A 65 -3.21 5.56 18.56
CA ALA A 65 -4.18 4.80 17.76
C ALA A 65 -5.63 5.14 18.16
N GLN A 66 -5.92 5.23 19.45
CA GLN A 66 -7.24 5.63 19.94
C GLN A 66 -7.63 7.02 19.46
N THR A 67 -6.69 7.98 19.53
CA THR A 67 -6.91 9.33 19.00
C THR A 67 -7.25 9.33 17.51
N GLN A 68 -6.61 8.46 16.72
CA GLN A 68 -6.90 8.32 15.29
C GLN A 68 -8.34 7.80 15.07
N ILE A 69 -8.74 6.76 15.78
CA ILE A 69 -10.08 6.16 15.70
C ILE A 69 -11.16 7.16 16.09
N ASP A 70 -10.99 7.87 17.21
CA ASP A 70 -11.93 8.88 17.71
C ASP A 70 -12.15 10.03 16.73
N ASN A 71 -11.20 10.22 15.80
CA ASN A 71 -11.25 11.24 14.75
C ASN A 71 -11.59 10.68 13.35
N GLY A 72 -12.10 9.44 13.28
CA GLY A 72 -12.70 8.90 12.07
C GLY A 72 -11.75 8.19 11.11
N VAL A 73 -10.58 7.74 11.58
CA VAL A 73 -9.73 6.82 10.83
C VAL A 73 -10.39 5.45 10.77
N GLU A 74 -10.46 4.86 9.58
CA GLU A 74 -11.17 3.60 9.32
C GLU A 74 -10.23 2.36 9.35
N GLY A 75 -8.90 2.60 9.29
CA GLY A 75 -7.92 1.52 9.37
C GLY A 75 -6.49 2.01 9.57
N PHE A 76 -5.62 1.10 9.97
CA PHE A 76 -4.20 1.34 10.15
C PHE A 76 -3.35 0.49 9.22
N VAL A 77 -2.26 1.08 8.69
CA VAL A 77 -1.16 0.32 8.11
C VAL A 77 -0.06 0.22 9.15
N ILE A 78 0.14 -0.99 9.68
CA ILE A 78 1.11 -1.28 10.72
C ILE A 78 2.47 -1.62 10.08
N GLY A 79 3.53 -1.01 10.60
CA GLY A 79 4.89 -1.25 10.10
C GLY A 79 5.10 -0.78 8.65
N GLY A 80 4.30 0.19 8.17
CA GLY A 80 4.59 0.90 6.93
C GLY A 80 5.89 1.69 7.03
N THR A 81 6.31 2.35 5.96
CA THR A 81 7.53 3.20 5.97
C THR A 81 7.46 4.26 7.06
N THR A 82 6.29 4.89 7.23
CA THR A 82 6.03 5.90 8.27
C THR A 82 6.16 5.34 9.68
N GLY A 83 5.72 4.10 9.89
CA GLY A 83 5.85 3.38 11.16
C GLY A 83 7.18 2.66 11.33
N GLU A 84 8.16 2.94 10.46
CA GLU A 84 9.54 2.42 10.52
C GLU A 84 9.66 0.89 10.46
N GLY A 85 8.67 0.22 9.85
CA GLY A 85 8.61 -1.25 9.79
C GLY A 85 9.82 -1.92 9.10
N HIS A 86 10.56 -1.17 8.26
CA HIS A 86 11.80 -1.65 7.64
C HIS A 86 12.97 -1.76 8.64
N LEU A 87 12.82 -1.24 9.85
CA LEU A 87 13.79 -1.36 10.95
C LEU A 87 13.44 -2.48 11.93
N PHE A 88 12.25 -3.06 11.84
CA PHE A 88 11.81 -4.16 12.70
C PHE A 88 12.41 -5.49 12.26
N ASN A 89 12.67 -6.35 13.23
CA ASN A 89 12.69 -7.78 12.92
C ASN A 89 11.25 -8.31 12.81
N TRP A 90 11.07 -9.44 12.13
CA TRP A 90 9.73 -9.98 11.90
C TRP A 90 8.97 -10.33 13.19
N ALA A 91 9.66 -10.69 14.26
CA ALA A 91 9.00 -10.97 15.54
C ALA A 91 8.36 -9.71 16.15
N GLU A 92 9.07 -8.58 16.12
CA GLU A 92 8.56 -7.27 16.56
C GLU A 92 7.41 -6.81 15.66
N HIS A 93 7.56 -6.98 14.35
CA HIS A 93 6.55 -6.56 13.37
C HIS A 93 5.23 -7.32 13.57
N ILE A 94 5.29 -8.65 13.62
CA ILE A 94 4.11 -9.51 13.83
C ILE A 94 3.52 -9.28 15.22
N MET A 95 4.35 -9.05 16.25
CA MET A 95 3.89 -8.70 17.59
C MET A 95 3.06 -7.39 17.57
N LEU A 96 3.53 -6.37 16.86
CA LEU A 96 2.80 -5.09 16.78
C LEU A 96 1.48 -5.25 16.01
N ILE A 97 1.44 -6.04 14.92
CA ILE A 97 0.20 -6.38 14.21
C ILE A 97 -0.77 -7.10 15.16
N ALA A 98 -0.29 -8.13 15.87
CA ALA A 98 -1.09 -8.92 16.81
C ALA A 98 -1.66 -8.05 17.94
N HIS A 99 -0.83 -7.19 18.54
CA HIS A 99 -1.24 -6.24 19.58
C HIS A 99 -2.33 -5.30 19.05
N THR A 100 -2.09 -4.65 17.91
CA THR A 100 -3.04 -3.72 17.33
C THR A 100 -4.38 -4.39 16.99
N LYS A 101 -4.33 -5.62 16.46
CA LYS A 101 -5.54 -6.38 16.16
C LYS A 101 -6.30 -6.75 17.44
N ALA A 102 -5.61 -7.16 18.49
CA ALA A 102 -6.25 -7.52 19.76
C ALA A 102 -6.90 -6.34 20.45
N VAL A 103 -6.31 -5.13 20.35
CA VAL A 103 -6.82 -3.95 21.04
C VAL A 103 -7.87 -3.19 20.22
N PHE A 104 -7.66 -3.06 18.91
CA PHE A 104 -8.45 -2.16 18.05
C PHE A 104 -9.20 -2.85 16.92
N GLY A 105 -9.05 -4.16 16.75
CA GLY A 105 -9.59 -4.89 15.60
C GLY A 105 -11.12 -4.89 15.46
N ASP A 106 -11.86 -4.56 16.53
CA ASP A 106 -13.30 -4.38 16.48
C ASP A 106 -13.71 -2.94 16.06
N SER A 107 -12.77 -1.99 16.11
CA SER A 107 -13.03 -0.56 15.85
C SER A 107 -12.50 -0.11 14.49
N CYS A 108 -11.47 -0.75 13.94
CA CYS A 108 -10.89 -0.39 12.65
C CYS A 108 -10.20 -1.58 11.98
N SER A 109 -9.96 -1.46 10.67
CA SER A 109 -9.23 -2.48 9.90
C SER A 109 -7.73 -2.41 10.14
N ILE A 110 -7.10 -3.58 10.33
CA ILE A 110 -5.66 -3.69 10.55
C ILE A 110 -4.98 -4.27 9.31
N VAL A 111 -4.18 -3.45 8.65
CA VAL A 111 -3.40 -3.80 7.46
C VAL A 111 -1.94 -3.96 7.86
N GLY A 112 -1.41 -5.17 7.77
CA GLY A 112 0.01 -5.43 8.04
C GLY A 112 0.87 -5.11 6.81
N ASN A 113 1.91 -4.28 6.96
CA ASN A 113 2.91 -4.13 5.90
C ASN A 113 3.89 -5.32 5.97
N VAL A 114 3.58 -6.37 5.24
CA VAL A 114 4.36 -7.63 5.23
C VAL A 114 5.18 -7.81 3.94
N GLY A 115 5.32 -6.73 3.15
CA GLY A 115 6.08 -6.74 1.91
C GLY A 115 7.59 -6.86 2.14
N SER A 116 8.24 -7.66 1.30
CA SER A 116 9.69 -7.82 1.22
C SER A 116 10.12 -7.89 -0.25
N ASN A 117 11.39 -7.63 -0.54
CA ASN A 117 11.96 -7.89 -1.86
C ASN A 117 12.29 -9.39 -2.08
N ASN A 118 12.16 -10.21 -1.05
CA ASN A 118 12.26 -11.66 -1.09
C ASN A 118 10.85 -12.28 -1.02
N THR A 119 10.41 -12.93 -2.08
CA THR A 119 9.06 -13.53 -2.16
C THR A 119 8.79 -14.53 -1.03
N SER A 120 9.77 -15.38 -0.68
CA SER A 120 9.59 -16.36 0.39
C SER A 120 9.44 -15.70 1.76
N GLU A 121 10.14 -14.59 2.00
CA GLU A 121 10.02 -13.81 3.22
C GLU A 121 8.69 -13.06 3.29
N ALA A 122 8.24 -12.45 2.17
CA ALA A 122 6.94 -11.80 2.08
C ALA A 122 5.79 -12.78 2.35
N ASN A 123 5.85 -13.99 1.78
CA ASN A 123 4.87 -15.05 2.02
C ASN A 123 4.87 -15.51 3.47
N TYR A 124 6.05 -15.74 4.06
CA TYR A 124 6.17 -16.09 5.48
C TYR A 124 5.54 -15.01 6.39
N ALA A 125 5.86 -13.75 6.13
CA ALA A 125 5.33 -12.64 6.92
C ALA A 125 3.80 -12.49 6.75
N ALA A 126 3.27 -12.71 5.54
CA ALA A 126 1.83 -12.73 5.29
C ALA A 126 1.14 -13.85 6.07
N ASP A 127 1.66 -15.09 6.03
CA ASP A 127 1.14 -16.21 6.80
C ASP A 127 1.06 -15.89 8.31
N GLN A 128 2.14 -15.33 8.86
CA GLN A 128 2.18 -14.95 10.28
C GLN A 128 1.21 -13.81 10.59
N GLY A 129 1.13 -12.79 9.72
CA GLY A 129 0.22 -11.67 9.89
C GLY A 129 -1.25 -12.08 9.86
N PHE A 130 -1.65 -12.94 8.92
CA PHE A 130 -3.02 -13.46 8.88
C PHE A 130 -3.30 -14.42 10.04
N ALA A 131 -2.32 -15.22 10.47
CA ALA A 131 -2.47 -16.10 11.64
C ALA A 131 -2.74 -15.33 12.95
N VAL A 132 -2.23 -14.11 13.09
CA VAL A 132 -2.53 -13.23 14.24
C VAL A 132 -3.74 -12.31 14.00
N GLY A 133 -4.42 -12.46 12.86
CA GLY A 133 -5.74 -11.88 12.61
C GLY A 133 -5.73 -10.53 11.88
N MET A 134 -4.66 -10.11 11.20
CA MET A 134 -4.74 -8.92 10.34
C MET A 134 -5.85 -9.07 9.29
N ASP A 135 -6.48 -7.96 8.92
CA ASP A 135 -7.58 -7.95 7.97
C ASP A 135 -7.11 -7.93 6.52
N ALA A 136 -5.93 -7.35 6.29
CA ALA A 136 -5.30 -7.32 4.97
C ALA A 136 -3.78 -7.17 5.07
N ALA A 137 -3.12 -7.52 3.97
CA ALA A 137 -1.70 -7.27 3.76
C ALA A 137 -1.46 -6.03 2.91
N LEU A 138 -0.38 -5.31 3.15
CA LEU A 138 0.20 -4.35 2.22
C LEU A 138 1.49 -4.96 1.65
N HIS A 139 1.53 -5.16 0.34
CA HIS A 139 2.70 -5.69 -0.35
C HIS A 139 3.28 -4.69 -1.35
N ILE A 140 4.59 -4.65 -1.43
CA ILE A 140 5.37 -3.82 -2.35
C ILE A 140 6.03 -4.72 -3.40
N ASN A 141 6.29 -4.21 -4.60
CA ASN A 141 7.12 -4.95 -5.57
C ASN A 141 8.56 -5.14 -5.05
N PRO A 142 9.28 -6.17 -5.52
CA PRO A 142 10.68 -6.38 -5.12
C PRO A 142 11.51 -5.12 -5.41
N TYR A 143 12.03 -4.52 -4.35
CA TYR A 143 12.81 -3.29 -4.39
C TYR A 143 14.30 -3.59 -4.46
N TYR A 144 15.13 -2.58 -4.78
CA TYR A 144 16.58 -2.62 -4.89
C TYR A 144 17.09 -3.43 -6.11
N GLY A 145 16.72 -4.69 -6.25
CA GLY A 145 17.28 -5.62 -7.27
C GLY A 145 16.71 -5.45 -8.68
N LYS A 146 15.65 -4.66 -8.88
CA LYS A 146 15.00 -4.40 -10.18
C LYS A 146 14.75 -5.68 -11.00
N THR A 147 13.75 -6.42 -10.61
CA THR A 147 13.37 -7.66 -11.29
C THR A 147 12.63 -7.39 -12.62
N SER A 148 12.48 -8.41 -13.47
CA SER A 148 11.68 -8.30 -14.69
C SER A 148 10.19 -8.13 -14.38
N THR A 149 9.42 -7.61 -15.35
CA THR A 149 7.96 -7.51 -15.25
C THR A 149 7.30 -8.84 -14.90
N ALA A 150 7.76 -9.94 -15.53
CA ALA A 150 7.29 -11.29 -15.19
C ALA A 150 7.64 -11.69 -13.75
N GLY A 151 8.80 -11.26 -13.23
CA GLY A 151 9.19 -11.46 -11.84
C GLY A 151 8.33 -10.67 -10.87
N VAL A 152 7.96 -9.41 -11.20
CA VAL A 152 7.01 -8.61 -10.42
C VAL A 152 5.66 -9.30 -10.37
N LEU A 153 5.11 -9.72 -11.52
CA LEU A 153 3.84 -10.43 -11.60
C LEU A 153 3.85 -11.69 -10.74
N HIS A 154 4.88 -12.53 -10.89
CA HIS A 154 5.02 -13.75 -10.09
C HIS A 154 5.06 -13.46 -8.58
N HIS A 155 5.88 -12.49 -8.16
CA HIS A 155 5.98 -12.10 -6.74
C HIS A 155 4.63 -11.66 -6.18
N LEU A 156 3.95 -10.73 -6.85
CA LEU A 156 2.68 -10.19 -6.37
C LEU A 156 1.56 -11.25 -6.38
N THR A 157 1.51 -12.12 -7.39
CA THR A 157 0.53 -13.21 -7.43
C THR A 157 0.72 -14.17 -6.24
N GLN A 158 1.97 -14.53 -5.90
CA GLN A 158 2.24 -15.36 -4.73
C GLN A 158 1.79 -14.69 -3.42
N CYS A 159 2.02 -13.38 -3.28
CA CYS A 159 1.59 -12.63 -2.09
C CYS A 159 0.06 -12.62 -1.91
N LEU A 160 -0.70 -12.61 -3.01
CA LEU A 160 -2.16 -12.59 -2.99
C LEU A 160 -2.80 -13.91 -2.54
N GLU A 161 -2.08 -15.03 -2.59
CA GLU A 161 -2.61 -16.34 -2.18
C GLU A 161 -2.95 -16.40 -0.68
N HIS A 162 -2.40 -15.50 0.15
CA HIS A 162 -2.54 -15.54 1.61
C HIS A 162 -3.81 -14.86 2.14
N GLY A 163 -4.37 -13.89 1.41
CA GLY A 163 -5.58 -13.16 1.82
C GLY A 163 -5.71 -11.77 1.21
N PRO A 164 -6.68 -10.96 1.66
CA PRO A 164 -6.93 -9.62 1.13
C PRO A 164 -5.66 -8.77 1.12
N THR A 165 -5.33 -8.19 -0.04
CA THR A 165 -4.05 -7.53 -0.23
C THR A 165 -4.19 -6.21 -0.98
N ILE A 166 -3.55 -5.17 -0.47
CA ILE A 166 -3.33 -3.89 -1.13
C ILE A 166 -1.91 -3.93 -1.72
N ILE A 167 -1.78 -3.66 -3.01
CA ILE A 167 -0.47 -3.53 -3.65
C ILE A 167 0.01 -2.09 -3.55
N TYR A 168 1.27 -1.90 -3.15
CA TYR A 168 1.88 -0.59 -2.98
C TYR A 168 2.83 -0.28 -4.14
N ASN A 169 2.43 0.68 -4.99
CA ASN A 169 3.28 1.18 -6.08
C ASN A 169 3.92 2.51 -5.67
N VAL A 170 5.24 2.48 -5.44
CA VAL A 170 6.02 3.65 -5.00
C VAL A 170 7.41 3.66 -5.65
N PRO A 171 7.50 3.94 -6.96
CA PRO A 171 8.75 3.85 -7.72
C PRO A 171 9.89 4.68 -7.16
N GLY A 172 9.58 5.81 -6.50
CA GLY A 172 10.57 6.66 -5.84
C GLY A 172 11.34 5.96 -4.70
N ARG A 173 10.76 4.90 -4.11
CA ARG A 173 11.39 4.09 -3.06
C ARG A 173 11.89 2.75 -3.58
N THR A 174 11.08 2.07 -4.41
CA THR A 174 11.43 0.74 -4.94
C THR A 174 12.45 0.79 -6.07
N GLY A 175 12.57 1.94 -6.73
CA GLY A 175 13.38 2.12 -7.95
C GLY A 175 12.76 1.47 -9.19
N GLN A 176 11.52 0.98 -9.11
CA GLN A 176 10.83 0.32 -10.22
C GLN A 176 9.32 0.53 -10.12
N ASP A 177 8.71 1.03 -11.20
CA ASP A 177 7.27 1.13 -11.36
C ASP A 177 6.63 -0.24 -11.69
N ILE A 178 5.39 -0.44 -11.25
CA ILE A 178 4.55 -1.57 -11.67
C ILE A 178 3.72 -1.10 -12.88
N PRO A 179 3.96 -1.61 -14.09
CA PRO A 179 3.18 -1.21 -15.26
C PRO A 179 1.69 -1.49 -15.08
N ILE A 180 0.82 -0.62 -15.63
CA ILE A 180 -0.64 -0.80 -15.57
C ILE A 180 -1.04 -2.20 -16.08
N SER A 181 -0.44 -2.68 -17.18
CA SER A 181 -0.73 -4.01 -17.72
C SER A 181 -0.46 -5.13 -16.71
N THR A 182 0.66 -5.06 -15.98
CA THR A 182 0.98 -6.03 -14.93
C THR A 182 0.01 -5.90 -13.75
N MET A 183 -0.32 -4.68 -13.35
CA MET A 183 -1.30 -4.47 -12.27
C MET A 183 -2.68 -5.03 -12.65
N MET A 184 -3.09 -4.91 -13.90
CA MET A 184 -4.36 -5.47 -14.37
C MET A 184 -4.39 -7.01 -14.29
N GLU A 185 -3.26 -7.69 -14.59
CA GLU A 185 -3.15 -9.14 -14.43
C GLU A 185 -3.22 -9.54 -12.94
N VAL A 186 -2.54 -8.80 -12.05
CA VAL A 186 -2.60 -8.98 -10.59
C VAL A 186 -4.02 -8.73 -10.07
N ALA A 187 -4.69 -7.73 -10.63
CA ALA A 187 -6.02 -7.31 -10.18
C ALA A 187 -7.14 -8.31 -10.51
N GLU A 188 -6.91 -9.32 -11.33
CA GLU A 188 -7.87 -10.42 -11.54
C GLU A 188 -8.03 -11.31 -10.30
N HIS A 189 -7.05 -11.35 -9.40
CA HIS A 189 -7.06 -12.21 -8.22
C HIS A 189 -8.17 -11.79 -7.23
N GLU A 190 -8.88 -12.76 -6.63
CA GLU A 190 -10.02 -12.49 -5.73
C GLU A 190 -9.62 -11.75 -4.44
N ASN A 191 -8.38 -11.91 -4.00
CA ASN A 191 -7.83 -11.23 -2.82
C ASN A 191 -7.22 -9.85 -3.12
N PHE A 192 -7.22 -9.41 -4.38
CA PHE A 192 -6.73 -8.08 -4.72
C PHE A 192 -7.73 -7.01 -4.26
N ALA A 193 -7.37 -6.25 -3.23
CA ALA A 193 -8.20 -5.18 -2.70
C ALA A 193 -8.06 -3.87 -3.48
N GLY A 194 -6.88 -3.60 -4.01
CA GLY A 194 -6.58 -2.38 -4.75
C GLY A 194 -5.12 -1.98 -4.68
N VAL A 195 -4.85 -0.73 -5.03
CA VAL A 195 -3.50 -0.17 -5.11
C VAL A 195 -3.36 1.04 -4.18
N LYS A 196 -2.31 1.06 -3.34
CA LYS A 196 -1.78 2.30 -2.80
C LYS A 196 -0.86 2.90 -3.86
N GLU A 197 -1.26 4.01 -4.48
CA GLU A 197 -0.57 4.59 -5.65
C GLU A 197 0.13 5.90 -5.28
N CYS A 198 1.39 6.04 -5.70
CA CYS A 198 2.21 7.23 -5.48
C CYS A 198 2.70 7.91 -6.76
N MET A 199 2.18 7.51 -7.93
CA MET A 199 2.54 8.12 -9.23
C MET A 199 1.65 9.31 -9.60
N GLY A 200 0.71 9.69 -8.72
CA GLY A 200 -0.12 10.86 -8.88
C GLY A 200 -1.42 10.65 -9.64
N ARG A 201 -2.15 11.75 -9.81
CA ARG A 201 -3.52 11.81 -10.31
C ARG A 201 -3.74 11.05 -11.62
N GLU A 202 -2.88 11.23 -12.62
CA GLU A 202 -3.07 10.60 -13.93
C GLU A 202 -3.09 9.07 -13.85
N ARG A 203 -2.23 8.49 -12.99
CA ARG A 203 -2.18 7.05 -12.77
C ARG A 203 -3.43 6.56 -12.04
N ILE A 204 -3.88 7.29 -11.04
CA ILE A 204 -5.12 7.00 -10.29
C ILE A 204 -6.33 7.04 -11.22
N GLN A 205 -6.46 8.07 -12.06
CA GLN A 205 -7.54 8.16 -13.05
C GLN A 205 -7.52 6.96 -14.02
N ALA A 206 -6.35 6.60 -14.53
CA ALA A 206 -6.22 5.45 -15.43
C ALA A 206 -6.66 4.14 -14.77
N TYR A 207 -6.38 3.94 -13.47
CA TYR A 207 -6.88 2.81 -12.71
C TYR A 207 -8.38 2.86 -12.48
N SER A 208 -8.91 4.03 -12.13
CA SER A 208 -10.35 4.23 -11.94
C SER A 208 -11.14 3.88 -13.21
N ASP A 209 -10.67 4.31 -14.39
CA ASP A 209 -11.27 4.01 -15.69
C ASP A 209 -11.29 2.51 -16.00
N LEU A 210 -10.37 1.74 -15.39
CA LEU A 210 -10.26 0.29 -15.50
C LEU A 210 -10.95 -0.47 -14.34
N GLY A 211 -11.64 0.22 -13.44
CA GLY A 211 -12.33 -0.37 -12.30
C GLY A 211 -11.41 -0.86 -11.17
N VAL A 212 -10.14 -0.44 -11.16
CA VAL A 212 -9.19 -0.74 -10.08
C VAL A 212 -9.41 0.23 -8.93
N ILE A 213 -9.63 -0.29 -7.73
CA ILE A 213 -9.72 0.52 -6.51
C ILE A 213 -8.33 1.05 -6.15
N THR A 214 -8.26 2.35 -5.83
CA THR A 214 -7.00 3.00 -5.45
C THR A 214 -7.14 3.79 -4.17
N TRP A 215 -6.08 3.81 -3.39
CA TRP A 215 -5.85 4.79 -2.32
C TRP A 215 -4.62 5.59 -2.70
N SER A 216 -4.71 6.92 -2.63
CA SER A 216 -3.51 7.74 -2.82
C SER A 216 -2.51 7.49 -1.69
N GLY A 217 -1.23 7.38 -2.03
CA GLY A 217 -0.14 7.38 -1.07
C GLY A 217 0.45 8.78 -0.84
N ASN A 218 -0.12 9.81 -1.52
CA ASN A 218 0.33 11.20 -1.48
C ASN A 218 -0.75 12.06 -0.82
N ASP A 219 -0.43 12.67 0.31
CA ASP A 219 -1.39 13.45 1.10
C ASP A 219 -1.80 14.76 0.43
N ASP A 220 -0.91 15.36 -0.36
CA ASP A 220 -1.10 16.65 -1.02
C ASP A 220 -2.14 16.63 -2.15
N GLU A 221 -2.32 15.50 -2.82
CA GLU A 221 -3.33 15.34 -3.87
C GLU A 221 -4.58 14.59 -3.40
N ALA A 222 -4.60 14.09 -2.14
CA ALA A 222 -5.59 13.13 -1.65
C ALA A 222 -7.04 13.61 -1.82
N HIS A 223 -7.32 14.89 -1.54
CA HIS A 223 -8.65 15.49 -1.70
C HIS A 223 -9.06 15.55 -3.18
N GLU A 224 -8.19 16.08 -4.04
CA GLU A 224 -8.44 16.21 -5.47
C GLU A 224 -8.70 14.86 -6.12
N VAL A 225 -7.82 13.88 -5.90
CA VAL A 225 -8.00 12.56 -6.53
C VAL A 225 -9.21 11.80 -5.98
N ARG A 226 -9.59 12.04 -4.72
CA ARG A 226 -10.81 11.46 -4.13
C ARG A 226 -12.06 11.97 -4.84
N HIS A 227 -12.17 13.26 -5.07
CA HIS A 227 -13.40 13.89 -5.56
C HIS A 227 -13.44 14.01 -7.07
N GLU A 228 -12.30 14.02 -7.76
CA GLU A 228 -12.22 14.31 -9.19
C GLU A 228 -11.65 13.18 -10.06
N ALA A 229 -10.90 12.23 -9.49
CA ALA A 229 -10.22 11.17 -10.26
C ALA A 229 -10.69 9.74 -9.90
N GLY A 230 -11.77 9.59 -9.11
CA GLY A 230 -12.34 8.30 -8.76
C GLY A 230 -11.51 7.47 -7.77
N CYS A 231 -10.57 8.11 -7.06
CA CYS A 231 -9.82 7.48 -5.98
C CYS A 231 -10.75 7.08 -4.83
N GLN A 232 -10.56 5.90 -4.24
CA GLN A 232 -11.37 5.46 -3.10
C GLN A 232 -11.05 6.25 -1.84
N GLY A 233 -9.79 6.63 -1.62
CA GLY A 233 -9.37 7.33 -0.43
C GLY A 233 -7.86 7.54 -0.34
N VAL A 234 -7.32 7.54 0.87
CA VAL A 234 -5.90 7.79 1.13
C VAL A 234 -5.34 6.83 2.18
N ILE A 235 -4.09 6.43 2.00
CA ILE A 235 -3.27 5.82 3.06
C ILE A 235 -2.27 6.89 3.49
N SER A 236 -2.65 7.69 4.48
CA SER A 236 -2.05 8.97 4.83
C SER A 236 -0.91 8.85 5.81
N VAL A 237 0.06 9.73 5.68
CA VAL A 237 1.11 10.03 6.67
C VAL A 237 0.64 11.15 7.61
N THR A 238 0.11 12.22 7.05
CA THR A 238 -0.29 13.45 7.77
C THR A 238 -1.50 13.22 8.68
N ALA A 239 -2.32 12.20 8.43
CA ALA A 239 -3.39 11.79 9.33
C ALA A 239 -2.88 11.46 10.74
N ASN A 240 -1.60 11.07 10.92
CA ASN A 240 -1.00 10.93 12.24
C ASN A 240 -1.11 12.21 13.11
N LEU A 241 -1.16 13.38 12.48
CA LEU A 241 -1.21 14.68 13.16
C LEU A 241 -2.63 15.27 13.19
N VAL A 242 -3.36 15.14 12.07
CA VAL A 242 -4.65 15.80 11.85
C VAL A 242 -5.71 14.84 11.29
N PRO A 243 -5.99 13.72 11.99
CA PRO A 243 -6.86 12.66 11.47
C PRO A 243 -8.28 13.16 11.14
N GLY A 244 -8.86 14.04 11.97
CA GLY A 244 -10.19 14.59 11.75
C GLY A 244 -10.32 15.44 10.49
N LEU A 245 -9.26 16.15 10.10
CA LEU A 245 -9.24 16.91 8.84
C LEU A 245 -9.22 15.94 7.65
N PHE A 246 -8.42 14.86 7.69
CA PHE A 246 -8.38 13.84 6.66
C PHE A 246 -9.70 13.08 6.54
N SER A 247 -10.33 12.72 7.66
CA SER A 247 -11.65 12.10 7.65
C SER A 247 -12.67 12.99 6.94
N LYS A 248 -12.66 14.30 7.23
CA LYS A 248 -13.51 15.28 6.57
C LYS A 248 -13.20 15.41 5.07
N MET A 249 -11.92 15.51 4.70
CA MET A 249 -11.49 15.56 3.30
C MET A 249 -11.94 14.36 2.46
N MET A 250 -11.99 13.16 3.07
CA MET A 250 -12.40 11.94 2.37
C MET A 250 -13.92 11.82 2.22
N THR A 251 -14.68 12.56 3.00
CA THR A 251 -16.16 12.47 3.04
C THR A 251 -16.86 13.67 2.40
N GLU A 252 -16.24 14.82 2.38
CA GLU A 252 -16.83 16.09 1.95
C GLU A 252 -15.96 16.79 0.90
N GLU A 253 -16.59 17.49 -0.04
CA GLU A 253 -15.91 18.41 -0.95
C GLU A 253 -15.58 19.72 -0.20
N CYS A 254 -14.48 19.71 0.56
CA CYS A 254 -14.05 20.80 1.42
C CYS A 254 -12.71 21.40 0.97
N PRO A 255 -12.67 22.28 -0.05
CA PRO A 255 -11.41 22.83 -0.56
C PRO A 255 -10.60 23.59 0.49
N ASP A 256 -11.25 24.25 1.45
CA ASP A 256 -10.56 24.99 2.52
C ASP A 256 -9.80 24.06 3.46
N VAL A 257 -10.35 22.88 3.74
CA VAL A 257 -9.68 21.85 4.56
C VAL A 257 -8.49 21.26 3.81
N ALA A 258 -8.64 21.00 2.50
CA ALA A 258 -7.53 20.55 1.66
C ALA A 258 -6.37 21.55 1.65
N THR A 259 -6.68 22.85 1.59
CA THR A 259 -5.68 23.92 1.69
C THR A 259 -4.97 23.91 3.04
N GLN A 260 -5.68 23.70 4.15
CA GLN A 260 -5.08 23.61 5.49
C GLN A 260 -4.14 22.42 5.61
N VAL A 261 -4.51 21.27 5.03
CA VAL A 261 -3.66 20.09 5.02
C VAL A 261 -2.40 20.31 4.16
N ALA A 262 -2.55 20.95 2.99
CA ALA A 262 -1.41 21.29 2.13
C ALA A 262 -0.42 22.24 2.84
N ILE A 263 -0.93 23.19 3.62
CA ILE A 263 -0.11 24.09 4.45
C ILE A 263 0.61 23.29 5.56
N SER A 264 -0.08 22.37 6.22
CA SER A 264 0.51 21.50 7.25
C SER A 264 1.65 20.65 6.71
N LYS A 265 1.53 20.17 5.48
CA LYS A 265 2.59 19.39 4.81
C LYS A 265 3.86 20.22 4.53
N HIS A 266 3.75 21.51 4.25
CA HIS A 266 4.93 22.39 4.12
C HIS A 266 5.72 22.51 5.42
N SER A 267 5.07 22.31 6.58
CA SER A 267 5.74 22.21 7.86
C SER A 267 6.34 20.83 8.13
N GLU A 268 5.85 19.77 7.43
CA GLU A 268 6.32 18.38 7.55
C GLU A 268 7.62 18.09 6.79
N THR A 269 8.08 18.94 5.90
CA THR A 269 9.43 18.83 5.34
C THR A 269 10.51 18.87 6.45
N SER A 270 10.13 19.28 7.66
CA SER A 270 10.91 19.14 8.88
C SER A 270 10.72 17.79 9.62
N PHE A 271 9.73 16.97 9.21
CA PHE A 271 9.49 15.61 9.74
C PHE A 271 9.98 14.49 8.81
N THR A 272 10.74 14.83 7.76
CA THR A 272 11.53 13.83 7.06
C THR A 272 12.43 13.15 8.09
N CYS A 273 12.60 11.89 7.96
CA CYS A 273 13.37 10.89 8.70
C CYS A 273 14.71 11.30 9.38
N ASP A 274 14.90 12.57 9.68
CA ASP A 274 16.06 13.11 10.41
C ASP A 274 15.99 12.80 11.92
N SER A 275 14.88 12.24 12.39
CA SER A 275 14.71 11.81 13.77
C SER A 275 14.76 10.29 13.95
N VAL A 276 15.42 9.56 13.04
CA VAL A 276 15.86 8.19 13.38
C VAL A 276 16.90 8.35 14.48
N PRO A 277 16.67 7.88 15.71
CA PRO A 277 17.74 7.79 16.67
C PRO A 277 18.79 6.88 16.01
N THR A 278 19.89 7.46 15.57
CA THR A 278 21.07 6.68 15.23
C THR A 278 21.52 6.04 16.53
N ASN A 279 21.05 4.82 16.81
CA ASN A 279 21.69 3.93 17.78
C ASN A 279 23.06 3.56 17.22
N GLN A 280 23.96 4.57 17.19
CA GLN A 280 25.40 4.41 17.05
C GLN A 280 26.05 5.06 18.27
N SER A 281 26.14 4.26 19.31
CA SER A 281 27.25 4.32 20.29
C SER A 281 27.31 3.01 21.03
#